data_3b3d3016b83f4a40b88283a8341e48a3
#
_entry.id   3b3d3016b83f4a40b88283a8341e48a3
#
_cell.length_a   1.000
_cell.length_b   1.000
_cell.length_c   1.000
_cell.angle_alpha   90.00
_cell.angle_beta   90.00
_cell.angle_gamma   90.00
#
_symmetry.space_group_name_H-M   'P 1'
#
loop_
_entity.id
_entity.type
_entity.pdbx_description
1 polymer ?
#
loop_
_entity_poly.entity_id
_entity_poly.type
_entity_poly.pdbx_seq_one_letter_code
_entity_poly.pdbx_strand_id
1 'polypeptide(L)'
;MANETDLAQAAGFIAKTFRDDPYGYCRGVLGFEPDPWQTNVLGSVRDHRRTSVRSGHGVGKTRLAASVLHWFMATRAFPRIRCTANTEKQIMSVLWAELATVHRQAKNKELFQYSKTSFRLTAAPETHFAEAIAWSSENSEAFAGIHA
;
A
#
# COMPACT_ATOMS: atom_id res chain seq x y z
N MET A 1 11.75 -8.01 21.61
CA MET A 1 11.29 -6.83 20.87
C MET A 1 12.46 -6.16 20.18
N ALA A 2 12.31 -5.87 18.90
CA ALA A 2 13.32 -5.13 18.17
C ALA A 2 13.39 -3.69 18.69
N ASN A 3 14.60 -3.14 18.86
CA ASN A 3 14.76 -1.74 19.24
C ASN A 3 14.64 -0.83 18.00
N GLU A 4 14.62 0.48 18.22
CA GLU A 4 14.48 1.47 17.15
C GLU A 4 15.55 1.34 16.06
N THR A 5 16.79 1.06 16.46
CA THR A 5 17.90 0.88 15.52
C THR A 5 17.69 -0.35 14.66
N ASP A 6 17.26 -1.46 15.25
CA ASP A 6 17.00 -2.71 14.53
C ASP A 6 15.85 -2.52 13.53
N LEU A 7 14.80 -1.81 13.93
CA LEU A 7 13.66 -1.50 13.05
C LEU A 7 14.09 -0.62 11.88
N ALA A 8 14.92 0.38 12.12
CA ALA A 8 15.42 1.27 11.08
C ALA A 8 16.29 0.50 10.07
N GLN A 9 17.15 -0.40 10.56
CA GLN A 9 17.99 -1.23 9.70
C GLN A 9 17.15 -2.18 8.85
N ALA A 10 16.15 -2.83 9.46
CA ALA A 10 15.23 -3.72 8.75
C ALA A 10 14.43 -2.96 7.68
N ALA A 11 13.95 -1.76 8.03
CA ALA A 11 13.22 -0.91 7.08
C ALA A 11 14.10 -0.53 5.88
N GLY A 12 15.34 -0.14 6.12
CA GLY A 12 16.29 0.20 5.07
C GLY A 12 16.62 -0.98 4.17
N PHE A 13 16.82 -2.16 4.76
CA PHE A 13 17.07 -3.38 4.01
C PHE A 13 15.91 -3.74 3.10
N ILE A 14 14.68 -3.70 3.62
CA ILE A 14 13.46 -3.99 2.86
C ILE A 14 13.29 -2.98 1.72
N ALA A 15 13.45 -1.70 2.01
CA ALA A 15 13.31 -0.65 1.01
C ALA A 15 14.28 -0.84 -0.14
N LYS A 16 15.53 -1.11 0.16
CA LYS A 16 16.57 -1.32 -0.85
C LYS A 16 16.35 -2.61 -1.65
N THR A 17 16.03 -3.71 -0.95
CA THR A 17 15.89 -5.03 -1.57
C THR A 17 14.70 -5.09 -2.52
N PHE A 18 13.56 -4.50 -2.12
CA PHE A 18 12.30 -4.67 -2.84
C PHE A 18 11.82 -3.41 -3.55
N ARG A 19 12.65 -2.37 -3.64
CA ARG A 19 12.25 -1.13 -4.30
C ARG A 19 11.72 -1.36 -5.72
N ASP A 20 12.43 -2.19 -6.48
CA ASP A 20 12.06 -2.49 -7.86
C ASP A 20 11.57 -3.93 -8.03
N ASP A 21 11.18 -4.57 -6.93
CA ASP A 21 10.73 -5.96 -6.91
C ASP A 21 9.44 -6.12 -6.07
N PRO A 22 8.31 -5.62 -6.56
CA PRO A 22 7.04 -5.80 -5.84
C PRO A 22 6.60 -7.26 -5.76
N TYR A 23 6.96 -8.10 -6.72
CA TYR A 23 6.69 -9.53 -6.68
C TYR A 23 7.41 -10.19 -5.50
N GLY A 24 8.70 -9.93 -5.36
CA GLY A 24 9.48 -10.44 -4.23
C GLY A 24 8.98 -9.93 -2.89
N TYR A 25 8.50 -8.69 -2.84
CA TYR A 25 7.88 -8.11 -1.66
C TYR A 25 6.63 -8.89 -1.23
N CYS A 26 5.75 -9.19 -2.17
CA CYS A 26 4.56 -9.99 -1.88
C CYS A 26 4.92 -11.35 -1.30
N ARG A 27 5.89 -12.03 -1.87
CA ARG A 27 6.31 -13.36 -1.42
C ARG A 27 7.10 -13.31 -0.12
N GLY A 28 8.08 -12.43 -0.04
CA GLY A 28 9.04 -12.41 1.06
C GLY A 28 8.55 -11.66 2.30
N VAL A 29 7.79 -10.60 2.13
CA VAL A 29 7.34 -9.74 3.23
C VAL A 29 5.87 -9.98 3.56
N LEU A 30 5.00 -10.02 2.56
CA LEU A 30 3.56 -10.17 2.79
C LEU A 30 3.11 -11.62 2.88
N GLY A 31 3.91 -12.56 2.40
CA GLY A 31 3.64 -13.98 2.56
C GLY A 31 2.56 -14.52 1.63
N PHE A 32 2.37 -13.94 0.45
CA PHE A 32 1.46 -14.51 -0.53
C PHE A 32 2.10 -14.63 -1.90
N GLU A 33 1.63 -15.61 -2.68
CA GLU A 33 2.11 -15.86 -4.04
C GLU A 33 1.16 -15.21 -5.04
N PRO A 34 1.61 -14.17 -5.78
CA PRO A 34 0.77 -13.57 -6.81
C PRO A 34 0.48 -14.53 -7.96
N ASP A 35 -0.74 -14.50 -8.47
CA ASP A 35 -1.10 -15.18 -9.69
C ASP A 35 -0.38 -14.57 -10.89
N PRO A 36 -0.29 -15.27 -12.04
CA PRO A 36 0.40 -14.73 -13.23
C PRO A 36 -0.11 -13.36 -13.66
N TRP A 37 -1.42 -13.13 -13.65
CA TRP A 37 -1.96 -11.82 -14.02
C TRP A 37 -1.62 -10.73 -13.00
N GLN A 38 -1.58 -11.08 -11.72
CA GLN A 38 -1.15 -10.15 -10.66
C GLN A 38 0.32 -9.79 -10.83
N THR A 39 1.15 -10.75 -11.18
CA THR A 39 2.58 -10.51 -11.45
C THR A 39 2.77 -9.53 -12.60
N ASN A 40 1.96 -9.65 -13.67
CA ASN A 40 1.99 -8.71 -14.79
C ASN A 40 1.60 -7.30 -14.34
N VAL A 41 0.59 -7.16 -13.50
CA VAL A 41 0.18 -5.86 -12.96
C VAL A 41 1.29 -5.26 -12.08
N LEU A 42 1.92 -6.07 -11.24
CA LEU A 42 3.03 -5.61 -10.40
C LEU A 42 4.17 -5.06 -11.24
N GLY A 43 4.51 -5.74 -12.33
CA GLY A 43 5.51 -5.25 -13.27
C GLY A 43 5.11 -3.93 -13.93
N SER A 44 3.86 -3.79 -14.29
CA SER A 44 3.33 -2.54 -14.87
C SER A 44 3.40 -1.38 -13.88
N VAL A 45 3.00 -1.61 -12.64
CA VAL A 45 3.07 -0.58 -11.58
C VAL A 45 4.51 -0.14 -11.33
N ARG A 46 5.45 -1.07 -11.38
CA ARG A 46 6.87 -0.77 -11.22
C ARG A 46 7.39 0.11 -12.35
N ASP A 47 7.01 -0.20 -13.59
CA ASP A 47 7.63 0.35 -14.80
C ASP A 47 6.91 1.56 -15.38
N HIS A 48 5.65 1.81 -15.00
CA HIS A 48 4.83 2.86 -15.60
C HIS A 48 4.23 3.77 -14.54
N ARG A 49 4.00 5.02 -14.93
CA ARG A 49 3.38 6.02 -14.05
C ARG A 49 1.89 5.75 -13.84
N ARG A 50 1.26 5.09 -14.77
CA ARG A 50 -0.18 4.80 -14.74
C ARG A 50 -0.41 3.36 -15.12
N THR A 51 -1.22 2.67 -14.33
CA THR A 51 -1.62 1.29 -14.59
C THR A 51 -3.12 1.19 -14.38
N SER A 52 -3.80 0.60 -15.35
CA SER A 52 -5.23 0.34 -15.28
C SER A 52 -5.46 -1.16 -15.33
N VAL A 53 -6.31 -1.67 -14.43
CA VAL A 53 -6.61 -3.10 -14.34
C VAL A 53 -8.09 -3.30 -14.58
N ARG A 54 -8.42 -4.13 -15.57
CA ARG A 54 -9.79 -4.53 -15.85
C ARG A 54 -9.90 -6.03 -15.73
N SER A 55 -10.75 -6.49 -14.83
CA SER A 55 -10.98 -7.93 -14.63
C SER A 55 -12.34 -8.16 -13.97
N GLY A 56 -12.78 -9.43 -13.94
CA GLY A 56 -14.04 -9.80 -13.29
C GLY A 56 -13.98 -9.70 -11.77
N HIS A 57 -15.12 -9.98 -11.13
CA HIS A 57 -15.21 -10.01 -9.68
C HIS A 57 -14.51 -11.25 -9.11
N GLY A 58 -14.03 -11.13 -7.87
CA GLY A 58 -13.49 -12.26 -7.10
C GLY A 58 -12.15 -12.80 -7.55
N VAL A 59 -11.39 -12.05 -8.34
CA VAL A 59 -10.11 -12.51 -8.89
C VAL A 59 -8.88 -11.99 -8.15
N GLY A 60 -9.05 -11.32 -7.01
CA GLY A 60 -7.93 -10.87 -6.20
C GLY A 60 -7.44 -9.45 -6.49
N LYS A 61 -8.24 -8.61 -7.12
CA LYS A 61 -7.87 -7.21 -7.39
C LYS A 61 -7.64 -6.41 -6.11
N THR A 62 -8.49 -6.62 -5.13
CA THR A 62 -8.41 -5.88 -3.87
C THR A 62 -7.16 -6.25 -3.08
N ARG A 63 -6.83 -7.53 -3.04
CA ARG A 63 -5.59 -7.99 -2.41
C ARG A 63 -4.38 -7.41 -3.12
N LEU A 64 -4.40 -7.39 -4.45
CA LEU A 64 -3.32 -6.82 -5.23
C LEU A 64 -3.16 -5.33 -4.94
N ALA A 65 -4.26 -4.58 -4.91
CA ALA A 65 -4.23 -3.14 -4.62
C ALA A 65 -3.66 -2.87 -3.22
N ALA A 66 -4.11 -3.64 -2.21
CA ALA A 66 -3.60 -3.52 -0.85
C ALA A 66 -2.10 -3.85 -0.78
N SER A 67 -1.66 -4.84 -1.53
CA SER A 67 -0.26 -5.25 -1.58
C SER A 67 0.62 -4.20 -2.25
N VAL A 68 0.15 -3.60 -3.34
CA VAL A 68 0.85 -2.49 -4.01
C VAL A 68 1.00 -1.30 -3.07
N LEU A 69 -0.06 -0.95 -2.36
CA LEU A 69 -0.03 0.13 -1.37
C LEU A 69 1.01 -0.17 -0.29
N HIS A 70 0.99 -1.36 0.26
CA HIS A 70 1.92 -1.78 1.31
C HIS A 70 3.37 -1.74 0.82
N TRP A 71 3.62 -2.28 -0.37
CA TRP A 71 4.94 -2.25 -1.01
C TRP A 71 5.43 -0.81 -1.22
N PHE A 72 4.57 0.06 -1.74
CA PHE A 72 4.94 1.45 -1.98
C PHE A 72 5.28 2.17 -0.68
N MET A 73 4.49 1.95 0.36
CA MET A 73 4.76 2.49 1.70
C MET A 73 6.10 2.03 2.27
N ALA A 74 6.48 0.78 2.01
CA ALA A 74 7.70 0.20 2.56
C ALA A 74 8.96 0.53 1.78
N THR A 75 8.84 0.98 0.52
CA THR A 75 9.99 1.11 -0.39
C THR A 75 10.23 2.52 -0.91
N ARG A 76 9.33 3.47 -0.66
CA ARG A 76 9.48 4.85 -1.11
C ARG A 76 9.74 5.78 0.08
N ALA A 77 10.48 6.85 -0.17
CA ALA A 77 10.75 7.87 0.84
C ALA A 77 9.57 8.85 0.89
N PHE A 78 8.95 8.95 2.06
CA PHE A 78 7.87 9.90 2.33
C PHE A 78 6.72 9.84 1.32
N PRO A 79 6.18 8.65 1.01
CA PRO A 79 5.07 8.55 0.09
C PRO A 79 3.81 9.15 0.70
N ARG A 80 2.98 9.73 -0.16
CA ARG A 80 1.64 10.20 0.21
C ARG A 80 0.67 9.55 -0.75
N ILE A 81 -0.04 8.55 -0.26
CA ILE A 81 -0.93 7.74 -1.07
C ILE A 81 -2.37 8.09 -0.71
N ARG A 82 -3.19 8.31 -1.71
CA ARG A 82 -4.63 8.47 -1.50
C ARG A 82 -5.39 7.42 -2.30
N CYS A 83 -6.27 6.74 -1.59
CA CYS A 83 -7.14 5.72 -2.16
C CYS A 83 -8.56 6.25 -2.17
N THR A 84 -9.23 6.09 -3.29
CA THR A 84 -10.59 6.60 -3.46
C THR A 84 -11.49 5.56 -4.11
N ALA A 85 -12.77 5.67 -3.81
CA ALA A 85 -13.85 4.97 -4.49
C ALA A 85 -15.08 5.86 -4.47
N ASN A 86 -16.14 5.45 -5.16
CA ASN A 86 -17.36 6.26 -5.27
C ASN A 86 -18.03 6.51 -3.92
N THR A 87 -17.85 5.61 -2.95
CA THR A 87 -18.39 5.77 -1.61
C THR A 87 -17.35 5.44 -0.55
N GLU A 88 -17.49 6.08 0.61
CA GLU A 88 -16.68 5.79 1.79
C GLU A 88 -16.79 4.33 2.20
N LYS A 89 -18.01 3.79 2.21
CA LYS A 89 -18.27 2.39 2.57
C LYS A 89 -17.49 1.43 1.67
N GLN A 90 -17.40 1.73 0.38
CA GLN A 90 -16.71 0.91 -0.58
C GLN A 90 -15.20 0.85 -0.31
N ILE A 91 -14.59 2.00 0.01
CA ILE A 91 -13.18 2.04 0.39
C ILE A 91 -12.93 1.31 1.70
N MET A 92 -13.74 1.63 2.72
CA MET A 92 -13.52 1.12 4.08
C MET A 92 -13.78 -0.37 4.20
N SER A 93 -14.87 -0.85 3.58
CA SER A 93 -15.28 -2.25 3.73
C SER A 93 -14.54 -3.21 2.80
N VAL A 94 -13.92 -2.71 1.74
CA VAL A 94 -13.28 -3.58 0.75
C VAL A 94 -11.78 -3.40 0.77
N LEU A 95 -11.27 -2.25 0.33
CA LEU A 95 -9.82 -2.05 0.22
C LEU A 95 -9.15 -1.99 1.59
N TRP A 96 -9.69 -1.19 2.50
CA TRP A 96 -9.03 -0.97 3.79
C TRP A 96 -9.09 -2.21 4.68
N ALA A 97 -10.18 -2.98 4.61
CA ALA A 97 -10.26 -4.26 5.30
C ALA A 97 -9.21 -5.25 4.77
N GLU A 98 -9.02 -5.30 3.46
CA GLU A 98 -7.99 -6.15 2.87
C GLU A 98 -6.58 -5.67 3.24
N LEU A 99 -6.37 -4.37 3.31
CA LEU A 99 -5.09 -3.81 3.77
C LEU A 99 -4.80 -4.25 5.21
N ALA A 100 -5.80 -4.25 6.08
CA ALA A 100 -5.65 -4.77 7.45
C ALA A 100 -5.19 -6.22 7.46
N THR A 101 -5.78 -7.04 6.59
CA THR A 101 -5.43 -8.47 6.48
C THR A 101 -4.00 -8.64 5.97
N VAL A 102 -3.63 -7.95 4.92
CA VAL A 102 -2.28 -7.98 4.34
C VAL A 102 -1.24 -7.50 5.37
N HIS A 103 -1.53 -6.39 6.04
CA HIS A 103 -0.63 -5.83 7.04
C HIS A 103 -0.40 -6.76 8.23
N ARG A 104 -1.44 -7.42 8.69
CA ARG A 104 -1.35 -8.35 9.82
C ARG A 104 -0.36 -9.49 9.56
N GLN A 105 -0.26 -9.92 8.31
CA GLN A 105 0.65 -10.99 7.88
C GLN A 105 2.05 -10.49 7.54
N ALA A 106 2.24 -9.20 7.41
CA ALA A 106 3.51 -8.62 6.95
C ALA A 106 4.61 -8.79 7.99
N LYS A 107 5.79 -9.14 7.54
CA LYS A 107 6.96 -9.28 8.42
C LYS A 107 7.45 -7.95 8.97
N ASN A 108 7.12 -6.84 8.31
CA ASN A 108 7.49 -5.49 8.71
C ASN A 108 6.34 -4.72 9.37
N LYS A 109 5.35 -5.41 9.91
CA LYS A 109 4.14 -4.76 10.46
C LYS A 109 4.44 -3.77 11.59
N GLU A 110 5.54 -3.97 12.33
CA GLU A 110 5.91 -3.09 13.44
C GLU A 110 6.30 -1.68 12.99
N LEU A 111 6.62 -1.49 11.70
CA LEU A 111 6.99 -0.19 11.16
C LEU A 111 5.81 0.75 10.96
N PHE A 112 4.60 0.21 10.87
CA PHE A 112 3.42 0.96 10.45
C PHE A 112 2.31 0.91 11.48
N GLN A 113 1.49 1.96 11.46
CA GLN A 113 0.26 2.06 12.24
C GLN A 113 -0.94 2.02 11.29
N TYR A 114 -1.82 1.06 11.51
CA TYR A 114 -3.07 0.94 10.78
C TYR A 114 -4.19 1.58 11.59
N SER A 115 -5.02 2.38 10.93
CA SER A 115 -6.28 2.87 11.47
C SER A 115 -7.39 2.71 10.44
N LYS A 116 -8.63 3.01 10.83
CA LYS A 116 -9.80 2.85 9.95
C LYS A 116 -9.72 3.70 8.68
N THR A 117 -8.96 4.78 8.69
CA THR A 117 -8.90 5.74 7.58
C THR A 117 -7.50 6.02 7.09
N SER A 118 -6.46 5.52 7.78
CA SER A 118 -5.08 5.81 7.41
C SER A 118 -4.14 4.65 7.70
N PHE A 119 -3.02 4.67 7.02
CA PHE A 119 -1.93 3.74 7.21
C PHE A 119 -0.64 4.54 7.18
N ARG A 120 0.08 4.58 8.29
CA ARG A 120 1.17 5.53 8.49
C ARG A 120 2.45 4.83 8.94
N LEU A 121 3.59 5.38 8.53
CA LEU A 121 4.87 4.97 9.10
C LEU A 121 4.95 5.54 10.52
N THR A 122 5.20 4.68 11.50
CA THR A 122 5.24 5.06 12.91
C THR A 122 6.29 6.15 13.18
N ALA A 123 7.45 6.06 12.54
CA ALA A 123 8.53 7.03 12.73
C ALA A 123 8.27 8.40 12.11
N ALA A 124 7.36 8.49 11.13
CA ALA A 124 7.07 9.75 10.42
C ALA A 124 5.61 9.78 9.95
N PRO A 125 4.63 9.77 10.87
CA PRO A 125 3.23 9.59 10.51
C PRO A 125 2.63 10.76 9.74
N GLU A 126 3.23 11.93 9.82
CA GLU A 126 2.73 13.15 9.19
C GLU A 126 3.16 13.30 7.73
N THR A 127 4.26 12.64 7.37
CA THR A 127 4.89 12.82 6.05
C THR A 127 4.98 11.53 5.23
N HIS A 128 4.62 10.40 5.82
CA HIS A 128 4.76 9.07 5.20
C HIS A 128 3.51 8.26 5.48
N PHE A 129 2.51 8.37 4.60
CA PHE A 129 1.20 7.82 4.90
C PHE A 129 0.38 7.47 3.66
N ALA A 130 -0.64 6.65 3.89
CA ALA A 130 -1.72 6.37 2.95
C ALA A 130 -3.05 6.69 3.64
N GLU A 131 -3.98 7.25 2.91
CA GLU A 131 -5.30 7.62 3.40
C GLU A 131 -6.40 7.11 2.49
N ALA A 132 -7.53 6.72 3.07
CA ALA A 132 -8.74 6.37 2.35
C ALA A 132 -9.70 7.56 2.37
N ILE A 133 -10.07 8.05 1.20
CA ILE A 133 -10.93 9.22 1.04
C ILE A 133 -12.05 8.89 0.05
N ALA A 134 -13.30 9.10 0.45
CA ALA A 134 -14.42 8.95 -0.47
C ALA A 134 -14.36 10.07 -1.52
N TRP A 135 -14.48 9.69 -2.78
CA TRP A 135 -14.53 10.67 -3.85
C TRP A 135 -15.91 11.36 -3.86
N SER A 136 -15.90 12.69 -3.83
CA SER A 136 -17.08 13.50 -4.07
C SER A 136 -16.64 14.82 -4.69
N SER A 137 -17.59 15.56 -5.28
CA SER A 137 -17.28 16.90 -5.82
C SER A 137 -16.77 17.84 -4.72
N GLU A 138 -17.22 17.63 -3.48
CA GLU A 138 -16.78 18.42 -2.32
C GLU A 138 -15.34 18.09 -1.89
N ASN A 139 -14.86 16.88 -2.20
CA ASN A 139 -13.53 16.43 -1.82
C ASN A 139 -12.50 16.57 -2.96
N SER A 140 -12.87 17.11 -4.10
CA SER A 140 -11.97 17.22 -5.24
C SER A 140 -10.72 18.06 -4.93
N GLU A 141 -10.87 19.12 -4.14
CA GLU A 141 -9.75 19.98 -3.73
C GLU A 141 -8.78 19.26 -2.81
N ALA A 142 -9.25 18.31 -2.00
CA ALA A 142 -8.40 17.51 -1.13
C ALA A 142 -7.43 16.64 -1.95
N PHE A 143 -7.85 16.19 -3.13
CA PHE A 143 -6.98 15.45 -4.04
C PHE A 143 -5.98 16.35 -4.74
N ALA A 144 -6.35 17.56 -5.08
CA ALA A 144 -5.47 18.53 -5.72
C ALA A 144 -4.26 18.88 -4.84
N GLY A 145 -4.45 18.94 -3.53
CA GLY A 145 -3.40 19.25 -2.57
C GLY A 145 -2.26 18.24 -2.50
N ILE A 146 -2.40 17.05 -3.10
CA ILE A 146 -1.35 16.03 -3.10
C ILE A 146 -0.19 16.38 -4.04
N HIS A 147 -0.44 17.22 -5.01
CA HIS A 147 0.50 17.54 -6.07
C HIS A 147 1.51 18.64 -5.70
N ALA A 148 1.43 19.09 -4.49
CA ALA A 148 2.38 20.08 -3.99
C ALA A 148 3.73 19.44 -3.66
#